data_b2141228b65a8a632271854c9b2aaa47
#
_entry.id   b2141228b65a8a632271854c9b2aaa47
#
_cell.length_a   1.000
_cell.length_b   1.000
_cell.length_c   1.000
_cell.angle_alpha   90.00
_cell.angle_beta   90.00
_cell.angle_gamma   90.00
#
_symmetry.space_group_name_H-M   'P 1'
#
loop_
_entity.id
_entity.type
_entity.pdbx_description
1 polymer ?
#
loop_
_entity_poly.entity_id
_entity_poly.type
_entity_poly.pdbx_seq_one_letter_code
_entity_poly.pdbx_strand_id
1 'polypeptide(L)'
;RELKGRVIVADPTTDLALVKIEGDDFPAMPIGDSDKLKVGEWVLAVGNPFNLGSTVTAGIVSAKARGLGANGVESFIQTDAAINQGNSGGALVNVKGELVGINSVLSSPTGAYAGYGFAIPTSIMTKVVADLKQYGTVQRALLGIKGASLGSSIMEDQSPIDKSGTTLRDKAKEFGVVDGVWVREIVDNGSAAGADIKVDDVIVGLD
;
A
#
# COMPACT_ATOMS: atom_id res chain seq x y z
N ARG A 1 -0.76 -15.51 -25.90
CA ARG A 1 -1.74 -16.57 -25.52
C ARG A 1 -2.95 -15.92 -24.87
N GLU A 2 -4.13 -16.16 -25.37
CA GLU A 2 -5.38 -15.81 -24.71
C GLU A 2 -5.87 -17.01 -23.91
N LEU A 3 -6.23 -16.78 -22.66
CA LEU A 3 -6.71 -17.80 -21.73
C LEU A 3 -7.98 -17.32 -21.07
N LYS A 4 -8.90 -18.26 -20.81
CA LYS A 4 -10.07 -17.95 -19.99
C LYS A 4 -9.63 -17.80 -18.53
N GLY A 5 -10.05 -16.70 -17.91
CA GLY A 5 -9.84 -16.42 -16.51
C GLY A 5 -11.15 -16.28 -15.76
N ARG A 6 -11.13 -16.60 -14.47
CA ARG A 6 -12.27 -16.44 -13.56
C ARG A 6 -11.79 -15.73 -12.31
N VAL A 7 -12.43 -14.63 -11.93
CA VAL A 7 -12.21 -14.01 -10.62
C VAL A 7 -12.76 -14.97 -9.56
N ILE A 8 -11.90 -15.39 -8.65
CA ILE A 8 -12.26 -16.25 -7.52
C ILE A 8 -12.83 -15.38 -6.42
N VAL A 9 -12.11 -14.32 -6.04
CA VAL A 9 -12.48 -13.39 -4.98
C VAL A 9 -11.70 -12.10 -5.17
N ALA A 10 -12.26 -10.99 -4.71
CA ALA A 10 -11.62 -9.67 -4.69
C ALA A 10 -11.67 -9.07 -3.29
N ASP A 11 -10.65 -8.29 -2.97
CA ASP A 11 -10.58 -7.46 -1.76
C ASP A 11 -10.50 -5.98 -2.16
N PRO A 12 -11.64 -5.26 -2.14
CA PRO A 12 -11.66 -3.84 -2.51
C PRO A 12 -10.80 -2.95 -1.58
N THR A 13 -10.56 -3.41 -0.35
CA THR A 13 -9.81 -2.62 0.65
C THR A 13 -8.33 -2.47 0.29
N THR A 14 -7.75 -3.45 -0.40
CA THR A 14 -6.36 -3.41 -0.89
C THR A 14 -6.25 -3.29 -2.40
N ASP A 15 -7.39 -3.25 -3.12
CA ASP A 15 -7.44 -3.26 -4.59
C ASP A 15 -6.77 -4.50 -5.21
N LEU A 16 -6.92 -5.67 -4.57
CA LEU A 16 -6.38 -6.94 -5.04
C LEU A 16 -7.49 -7.93 -5.38
N ALA A 17 -7.29 -8.73 -6.41
CA ALA A 17 -8.18 -9.84 -6.78
C ALA A 17 -7.37 -11.10 -7.07
N LEU A 18 -7.93 -12.25 -6.65
CA LEU A 18 -7.42 -13.57 -6.99
C LEU A 18 -8.13 -14.06 -8.25
N VAL A 19 -7.36 -14.30 -9.30
CA VAL A 19 -7.86 -14.78 -10.59
C VAL A 19 -7.29 -16.16 -10.87
N LYS A 20 -8.16 -17.11 -11.23
CA LYS A 20 -7.77 -18.43 -11.73
C LYS A 20 -7.82 -18.42 -13.26
N ILE A 21 -6.73 -18.80 -13.89
CA ILE A 21 -6.67 -19.06 -15.35
C ILE A 21 -6.68 -20.56 -15.60
N GLU A 22 -7.22 -20.97 -16.76
CA GLU A 22 -7.23 -22.36 -17.21
C GLU A 22 -5.91 -22.71 -17.88
N GLY A 23 -5.38 -23.87 -17.61
CA GLY A 23 -4.15 -24.42 -18.17
C GLY A 23 -3.15 -24.86 -17.11
N ASP A 24 -2.11 -25.52 -17.57
CA ASP A 24 -1.02 -26.10 -16.79
C ASP A 24 0.34 -25.55 -17.27
N ASP A 25 1.38 -25.75 -16.48
CA ASP A 25 2.77 -25.41 -16.80
C ASP A 25 3.01 -23.91 -17.10
N PHE A 26 2.38 -23.03 -16.34
CA PHE A 26 2.73 -21.61 -16.38
C PHE A 26 3.99 -21.35 -15.53
N PRO A 27 5.00 -20.66 -16.09
CA PRO A 27 6.14 -20.23 -15.30
C PRO A 27 5.66 -19.24 -14.22
N ALA A 28 5.92 -19.58 -12.95
CA ALA A 28 5.64 -18.69 -11.85
C ALA A 28 6.80 -17.72 -11.63
N MET A 29 6.48 -16.45 -11.41
CA MET A 29 7.47 -15.45 -11.04
C MET A 29 7.90 -15.64 -9.58
N PRO A 30 9.20 -15.62 -9.26
CA PRO A 30 9.67 -15.62 -7.87
C PRO A 30 9.14 -14.41 -7.13
N ILE A 31 8.63 -14.60 -5.91
CA ILE A 31 8.17 -13.51 -5.06
C ILE A 31 9.36 -13.02 -4.24
N GLY A 32 9.72 -11.77 -4.42
CA GLY A 32 10.73 -11.06 -3.66
C GLY A 32 10.16 -10.45 -2.38
N ASP A 33 11.05 -10.04 -1.51
CA ASP A 33 10.74 -9.39 -0.23
C ASP A 33 10.72 -7.85 -0.42
N SER A 34 9.51 -7.28 -0.50
CA SER A 34 9.33 -5.84 -0.68
C SER A 34 9.81 -5.01 0.52
N ASP A 35 9.90 -5.62 1.72
CA ASP A 35 10.32 -4.89 2.92
C ASP A 35 11.82 -4.63 2.90
N LYS A 36 12.59 -5.47 2.19
CA LYS A 36 14.03 -5.29 1.97
C LYS A 36 14.39 -4.32 0.86
N LEU A 37 13.43 -3.89 0.02
CA LEU A 37 13.69 -2.86 -0.98
C LEU A 37 14.17 -1.57 -0.32
N LYS A 38 15.10 -0.91 -0.97
CA LYS A 38 15.62 0.40 -0.56
C LYS A 38 15.25 1.47 -1.58
N VAL A 39 15.02 2.68 -1.11
CA VAL A 39 14.88 3.85 -1.98
C VAL A 39 16.15 3.99 -2.81
N GLY A 40 15.97 4.25 -4.12
CA GLY A 40 17.04 4.30 -5.11
C GLY A 40 17.31 2.97 -5.85
N GLU A 41 16.77 1.83 -5.40
CA GLU A 41 16.92 0.57 -6.12
C GLU A 41 16.11 0.57 -7.43
N TRP A 42 16.71 0.00 -8.49
CA TRP A 42 16.05 -0.14 -9.78
C TRP A 42 14.90 -1.14 -9.75
N VAL A 43 13.81 -0.75 -10.38
CA VAL A 43 12.62 -1.58 -10.59
C VAL A 43 12.10 -1.44 -12.01
N LEU A 44 11.41 -2.48 -12.47
CA LEU A 44 10.74 -2.54 -13.78
C LEU A 44 9.24 -2.72 -13.53
N ALA A 45 8.42 -1.86 -14.13
CA ALA A 45 6.97 -2.04 -14.16
C ALA A 45 6.60 -2.74 -15.47
N VAL A 46 5.96 -3.91 -15.36
CA VAL A 46 5.55 -4.74 -16.49
C VAL A 46 4.04 -4.69 -16.60
N GLY A 47 3.52 -4.54 -17.81
CA GLY A 47 2.09 -4.53 -18.07
C GLY A 47 1.77 -4.70 -19.55
N ASN A 48 0.50 -4.52 -19.89
CA ASN A 48 0.03 -4.58 -21.28
C ASN A 48 -0.89 -3.38 -21.58
N PRO A 49 -0.35 -2.15 -21.57
CA PRO A 49 -1.15 -0.96 -21.82
C PRO A 49 -1.70 -0.96 -23.24
N PHE A 50 -2.95 -0.55 -23.39
CA PHE A 50 -3.64 -0.39 -24.67
C PHE A 50 -3.72 -1.66 -25.54
N ASN A 51 -3.53 -2.84 -24.96
CA ASN A 51 -3.50 -4.12 -25.68
C ASN A 51 -2.47 -4.18 -26.84
N LEU A 52 -1.38 -3.42 -26.71
CA LEU A 52 -0.30 -3.33 -27.73
C LEU A 52 0.80 -4.39 -27.54
N GLY A 53 0.60 -5.33 -26.60
CA GLY A 53 1.61 -6.31 -26.20
C GLY A 53 2.29 -5.93 -24.89
N SER A 54 3.12 -6.83 -24.36
CA SER A 54 3.83 -6.61 -23.11
C SER A 54 4.74 -5.38 -23.19
N THR A 55 4.59 -4.47 -22.26
CA THR A 55 5.36 -3.24 -22.14
C THR A 55 6.10 -3.24 -20.80
N VAL A 56 7.34 -2.80 -20.84
CA VAL A 56 8.19 -2.66 -19.66
C VAL A 56 8.65 -1.22 -19.56
N THR A 57 8.46 -0.62 -18.39
CA THR A 57 9.04 0.67 -18.05
C THR A 57 10.02 0.51 -16.89
N ALA A 58 11.07 1.32 -16.85
CA ALA A 58 12.12 1.26 -15.84
C ALA A 58 12.13 2.54 -15.00
N GLY A 59 12.45 2.40 -13.73
CA GLY A 59 12.64 3.48 -12.79
C GLY A 59 13.26 2.97 -11.51
N ILE A 60 13.16 3.76 -10.45
CA ILE A 60 13.67 3.42 -9.13
C ILE A 60 12.54 3.39 -8.08
N VAL A 61 12.80 2.81 -6.95
CA VAL A 61 11.99 3.00 -5.75
C VAL A 61 12.20 4.43 -5.26
N SER A 62 11.18 5.28 -5.42
CA SER A 62 11.25 6.70 -5.02
C SER A 62 10.90 6.90 -3.55
N ALA A 63 9.98 6.07 -3.03
CA ALA A 63 9.60 6.05 -1.61
C ALA A 63 8.93 4.72 -1.25
N LYS A 64 8.75 4.47 0.04
CA LYS A 64 8.02 3.32 0.59
C LYS A 64 6.96 3.79 1.58
N ALA A 65 6.03 2.91 1.91
CA ALA A 65 4.98 3.14 2.90
C ALA A 65 4.11 4.40 2.62
N ARG A 66 3.83 4.67 1.32
CA ARG A 66 2.98 5.79 0.96
C ARG A 66 1.51 5.45 1.15
N GLY A 67 0.80 6.30 1.92
CA GLY A 67 -0.65 6.35 1.99
C GLY A 67 -1.15 7.52 1.14
N LEU A 68 -2.20 7.31 0.37
CA LEU A 68 -2.81 8.31 -0.53
C LEU A 68 -4.26 8.59 -0.16
N GLY A 69 -4.82 7.83 0.78
CA GLY A 69 -6.21 7.93 1.19
C GLY A 69 -7.21 7.43 0.12
N ALA A 70 -6.75 6.65 -0.85
CA ALA A 70 -7.58 6.09 -1.93
C ALA A 70 -8.26 4.78 -1.51
N ASN A 71 -7.56 3.95 -0.73
CA ASN A 71 -8.01 2.63 -0.28
C ASN A 71 -8.01 2.55 1.26
N GLY A 72 -8.63 1.51 1.80
CA GLY A 72 -8.72 1.33 3.26
C GLY A 72 -7.41 0.88 3.92
N VAL A 73 -6.53 0.18 3.18
CA VAL A 73 -5.20 -0.27 3.64
C VAL A 73 -4.18 0.07 2.57
N GLU A 74 -3.27 0.96 2.90
CA GLU A 74 -2.26 1.47 1.98
C GLU A 74 -0.87 1.45 2.60
N SER A 75 0.11 1.03 1.83
CA SER A 75 1.54 1.12 2.14
C SER A 75 2.31 1.00 0.83
N PHE A 76 1.98 1.87 -0.13
CA PHE A 76 2.49 1.74 -1.49
C PHE A 76 4.00 1.92 -1.60
N ILE A 77 4.59 1.16 -2.54
CA ILE A 77 5.88 1.49 -3.13
C ILE A 77 5.64 2.58 -4.15
N GLN A 78 6.30 3.72 -4.01
CA GLN A 78 6.32 4.77 -5.02
C GLN A 78 7.51 4.55 -5.94
N THR A 79 7.31 4.72 -7.25
CA THR A 79 8.35 4.61 -8.28
C THR A 79 8.17 5.69 -9.36
N ASP A 80 9.24 6.07 -10.02
CA ASP A 80 9.22 6.90 -11.22
C ASP A 80 9.20 6.06 -12.51
N ALA A 81 9.18 4.72 -12.43
CA ALA A 81 8.81 3.87 -13.56
C ALA A 81 7.40 4.25 -14.03
N ALA A 82 7.23 4.53 -15.31
CA ALA A 82 5.96 5.00 -15.83
C ALA A 82 4.86 3.93 -15.67
N ILE A 83 3.85 4.23 -14.86
CA ILE A 83 2.66 3.42 -14.67
C ILE A 83 1.47 4.19 -15.26
N ASN A 84 0.84 3.61 -16.26
CA ASN A 84 -0.32 4.16 -16.97
C ASN A 84 -1.46 3.14 -16.97
N GLN A 85 -2.61 3.56 -17.44
CA GLN A 85 -3.73 2.65 -17.67
C GLN A 85 -3.30 1.47 -18.56
N GLY A 86 -3.51 0.23 -18.07
CA GLY A 86 -3.07 -1.01 -18.70
C GLY A 86 -1.85 -1.66 -18.04
N ASN A 87 -1.06 -0.94 -17.21
CA ASN A 87 -0.04 -1.55 -16.35
C ASN A 87 -0.60 -2.02 -15.01
N SER A 88 -1.75 -1.50 -14.57
CA SER A 88 -2.42 -1.91 -13.33
C SER A 88 -2.67 -3.41 -13.31
N GLY A 89 -2.39 -4.04 -12.18
CA GLY A 89 -2.43 -5.49 -12.00
C GLY A 89 -1.19 -6.20 -12.54
N GLY A 90 -0.31 -5.50 -13.26
CA GLY A 90 0.98 -6.00 -13.72
C GLY A 90 2.04 -6.02 -12.62
N ALA A 91 3.18 -6.62 -12.92
CA ALA A 91 4.26 -6.81 -11.96
C ALA A 91 5.14 -5.57 -11.84
N LEU A 92 5.52 -5.22 -10.59
CA LEU A 92 6.72 -4.46 -10.30
C LEU A 92 7.82 -5.46 -9.91
N VAL A 93 8.93 -5.48 -10.63
CA VAL A 93 10.02 -6.45 -10.42
C VAL A 93 11.33 -5.74 -10.11
N ASN A 94 12.16 -6.37 -9.29
CA ASN A 94 13.52 -5.89 -9.03
C ASN A 94 14.52 -6.37 -10.11
N VAL A 95 15.78 -5.97 -10.00
CA VAL A 95 16.85 -6.33 -10.94
C VAL A 95 17.21 -7.83 -10.94
N LYS A 96 16.70 -8.60 -9.97
CA LYS A 96 16.86 -10.06 -9.94
C LYS A 96 15.72 -10.80 -10.64
N GLY A 97 14.71 -10.07 -11.15
CA GLY A 97 13.51 -10.65 -11.75
C GLY A 97 12.49 -11.15 -10.72
N GLU A 98 12.60 -10.72 -9.46
CA GLU A 98 11.64 -11.08 -8.41
C GLU A 98 10.50 -10.07 -8.36
N LEU A 99 9.26 -10.56 -8.18
CA LEU A 99 8.09 -9.73 -7.94
C LEU A 99 8.22 -9.02 -6.60
N VAL A 100 8.17 -7.70 -6.60
CA VAL A 100 8.25 -6.88 -5.38
C VAL A 100 6.99 -6.04 -5.14
N GLY A 101 6.11 -5.94 -6.14
CA GLY A 101 4.82 -5.28 -6.01
C GLY A 101 3.89 -5.56 -7.17
N ILE A 102 2.63 -5.18 -7.00
CA ILE A 102 1.59 -5.18 -8.03
C ILE A 102 1.33 -3.73 -8.41
N ASN A 103 1.53 -3.37 -9.67
CA ASN A 103 1.29 -2.02 -10.16
C ASN A 103 -0.17 -1.62 -9.94
N SER A 104 -0.39 -0.41 -9.41
CA SER A 104 -1.73 0.16 -9.23
C SER A 104 -1.77 1.55 -9.85
N VAL A 105 -2.72 1.79 -10.75
CA VAL A 105 -2.99 3.12 -11.28
C VAL A 105 -3.92 3.81 -10.29
N LEU A 106 -3.34 4.48 -9.32
CA LEU A 106 -4.07 5.40 -8.47
C LEU A 106 -4.27 6.69 -9.24
N SER A 107 -5.46 7.22 -9.18
CA SER A 107 -5.91 8.38 -9.94
C SER A 107 -4.91 9.54 -9.92
N SER A 108 -4.23 9.76 -11.04
CA SER A 108 -3.77 11.10 -11.32
C SER A 108 -5.02 11.94 -11.66
N PRO A 109 -5.12 13.21 -11.27
CA PRO A 109 -6.24 14.08 -11.64
C PRO A 109 -6.50 14.15 -13.15
N THR A 110 -5.51 13.80 -13.95
CA THR A 110 -5.56 13.82 -15.42
C THR A 110 -5.67 12.42 -16.04
N GLY A 111 -5.58 11.35 -15.23
CA GLY A 111 -5.52 9.96 -15.73
C GLY A 111 -4.22 9.58 -16.42
N ALA A 112 -3.23 10.49 -16.47
CA ALA A 112 -1.94 10.29 -17.10
C ALA A 112 -0.81 10.24 -16.05
N TYR A 113 0.30 9.58 -16.40
CA TYR A 113 1.51 9.55 -15.59
C TYR A 113 2.03 10.96 -15.32
N ALA A 114 2.19 11.31 -14.06
CA ALA A 114 2.60 12.63 -13.59
C ALA A 114 3.99 12.63 -12.92
N GLY A 115 4.85 11.67 -13.26
CA GLY A 115 6.21 11.55 -12.71
C GLY A 115 6.34 10.55 -11.56
N TYR A 116 5.25 9.92 -11.12
CA TYR A 116 5.27 8.86 -10.10
C TYR A 116 4.15 7.87 -10.31
N GLY A 117 4.46 6.61 -10.03
CA GLY A 117 3.55 5.48 -10.01
C GLY A 117 3.57 4.82 -8.64
N PHE A 118 2.61 3.94 -8.40
CA PHE A 118 2.46 3.24 -7.15
C PHE A 118 2.28 1.75 -7.37
N ALA A 119 2.78 0.95 -6.44
CA ALA A 119 2.58 -0.49 -6.46
C ALA A 119 2.26 -1.00 -5.04
N ILE A 120 1.36 -1.97 -4.98
CA ILE A 120 1.03 -2.69 -3.74
C ILE A 120 2.20 -3.63 -3.43
N PRO A 121 2.88 -3.53 -2.28
CA PRO A 121 4.05 -4.35 -1.97
C PRO A 121 3.71 -5.83 -1.80
N THR A 122 4.68 -6.70 -2.07
CA THR A 122 4.50 -8.15 -1.91
C THR A 122 4.23 -8.58 -0.48
N SER A 123 4.68 -7.85 0.53
CA SER A 123 4.33 -8.11 1.94
C SER A 123 2.83 -8.04 2.18
N ILE A 124 2.12 -7.06 1.61
CA ILE A 124 0.66 -6.99 1.65
C ILE A 124 0.04 -8.07 0.76
N MET A 125 0.50 -8.17 -0.49
CA MET A 125 -0.05 -9.11 -1.47
C MET A 125 -0.04 -10.56 -0.95
N THR A 126 1.07 -11.03 -0.38
CA THR A 126 1.19 -12.42 0.09
C THR A 126 0.21 -12.74 1.22
N LYS A 127 0.04 -11.81 2.17
CA LYS A 127 -0.94 -11.94 3.26
C LYS A 127 -2.36 -12.00 2.69
N VAL A 128 -2.72 -11.03 1.83
CA VAL A 128 -4.05 -10.96 1.22
C VAL A 128 -4.36 -12.23 0.43
N VAL A 129 -3.45 -12.66 -0.45
CA VAL A 129 -3.64 -13.87 -1.26
C VAL A 129 -3.77 -15.13 -0.41
N ALA A 130 -2.97 -15.26 0.67
CA ALA A 130 -3.07 -16.39 1.59
C ALA A 130 -4.46 -16.45 2.25
N ASP A 131 -4.94 -15.33 2.77
CA ASP A 131 -6.26 -15.25 3.40
C ASP A 131 -7.40 -15.50 2.40
N LEU A 132 -7.34 -14.90 1.22
CA LEU A 132 -8.35 -15.09 0.19
C LEU A 132 -8.43 -16.55 -0.27
N LYS A 133 -7.30 -17.26 -0.33
CA LYS A 133 -7.26 -18.70 -0.65
C LYS A 133 -7.83 -19.57 0.47
N GLN A 134 -7.55 -19.22 1.72
CA GLN A 134 -7.91 -20.03 2.88
C GLN A 134 -9.32 -19.76 3.37
N TYR A 135 -9.73 -18.50 3.41
CA TYR A 135 -10.97 -18.06 4.08
C TYR A 135 -11.98 -17.42 3.11
N GLY A 136 -11.59 -17.11 1.87
CA GLY A 136 -12.43 -16.37 0.94
C GLY A 136 -12.58 -14.89 1.28
N THR A 137 -11.95 -14.42 2.34
CA THR A 137 -11.96 -13.02 2.80
C THR A 137 -10.67 -12.73 3.55
N VAL A 138 -10.23 -11.47 3.51
CA VAL A 138 -9.00 -11.07 4.23
C VAL A 138 -9.30 -10.93 5.72
N GLN A 139 -8.50 -11.60 6.54
CA GLN A 139 -8.59 -11.50 8.00
C GLN A 139 -7.80 -10.27 8.46
N ARG A 140 -8.52 -9.28 9.02
CA ARG A 140 -7.94 -8.05 9.56
C ARG A 140 -8.23 -7.94 11.04
N ALA A 141 -7.18 -7.75 11.84
CA ALA A 141 -7.33 -7.32 13.22
C ALA A 141 -7.55 -5.80 13.24
N LEU A 142 -8.45 -5.35 14.09
CA LEU A 142 -8.66 -3.93 14.36
C LEU A 142 -8.13 -3.61 15.75
N LEU A 143 -7.22 -2.65 15.82
CA LEU A 143 -6.71 -2.18 17.09
C LEU A 143 -7.81 -1.50 17.90
N GLY A 144 -8.80 -0.90 17.23
CA GLY A 144 -9.93 -0.24 17.89
C GLY A 144 -9.54 1.11 18.48
N ILE A 145 -8.80 1.91 17.74
CA ILE A 145 -8.51 3.30 18.07
C ILE A 145 -8.98 4.22 16.95
N LYS A 146 -9.28 5.47 17.30
CA LYS A 146 -9.27 6.58 16.35
C LYS A 146 -8.03 7.40 16.63
N GLY A 147 -7.19 7.55 15.63
CA GLY A 147 -5.91 8.23 15.76
C GLY A 147 -5.68 9.24 14.65
N ALA A 148 -4.62 10.00 14.79
CA ALA A 148 -4.10 10.88 13.76
C ALA A 148 -2.61 10.59 13.58
N SER A 149 -2.18 10.51 12.31
CA SER A 149 -0.75 10.36 12.00
C SER A 149 -0.01 11.63 12.40
N LEU A 150 1.15 11.49 13.05
CA LEU A 150 2.07 12.57 13.41
C LEU A 150 3.32 12.57 12.52
N GLY A 151 3.33 11.80 11.43
CA GLY A 151 4.48 11.62 10.56
C GLY A 151 4.77 12.78 9.61
N SER A 152 5.84 12.63 8.83
CA SER A 152 6.35 13.64 7.91
C SER A 152 5.35 14.10 6.83
N SER A 153 4.35 13.27 6.51
CA SER A 153 3.28 13.61 5.55
C SER A 153 2.37 14.75 6.02
N ILE A 154 2.31 15.03 7.33
CA ILE A 154 1.53 16.16 7.90
C ILE A 154 2.32 17.46 8.03
N MET A 155 3.60 17.45 7.66
CA MET A 155 4.44 18.66 7.76
C MET A 155 3.94 19.80 6.88
N GLU A 156 3.14 19.51 5.85
CA GLU A 156 2.53 20.47 4.94
C GLU A 156 1.11 20.87 5.38
N ASP A 157 0.41 20.04 6.15
CA ASP A 157 -0.93 20.33 6.65
C ASP A 157 -0.86 21.09 7.98
N GLN A 158 -1.09 22.39 7.91
CA GLN A 158 -1.17 23.28 9.06
C GLN A 158 -2.62 23.52 9.52
N SER A 159 -3.56 22.71 9.09
CA SER A 159 -4.95 22.83 9.49
C SER A 159 -5.10 22.65 11.01
N PRO A 160 -5.82 23.56 11.69
CA PRO A 160 -6.11 23.40 13.10
C PRO A 160 -6.94 22.15 13.38
N ILE A 161 -6.54 21.38 14.39
CA ILE A 161 -7.27 20.18 14.86
C ILE A 161 -8.26 20.48 15.98
N ASP A 162 -8.20 21.70 16.52
CA ASP A 162 -9.08 22.18 17.59
C ASP A 162 -9.36 23.68 17.46
N LYS A 163 -10.24 24.19 18.36
CA LYS A 163 -10.64 25.59 18.40
C LYS A 163 -9.53 26.54 18.90
N SER A 164 -8.45 26.01 19.48
CA SER A 164 -7.30 26.78 19.96
C SER A 164 -6.28 27.07 18.87
N GLY A 165 -6.48 26.46 17.68
CA GLY A 165 -5.56 26.59 16.56
C GLY A 165 -4.38 25.63 16.60
N THR A 166 -4.41 24.64 17.52
CA THR A 166 -3.38 23.59 17.61
C THR A 166 -3.34 22.76 16.33
N THR A 167 -2.15 22.48 15.83
CA THR A 167 -1.94 21.64 14.65
C THR A 167 -1.40 20.25 15.03
N LEU A 168 -1.46 19.28 14.11
CA LEU A 168 -0.82 17.96 14.33
C LEU A 168 0.70 18.10 14.51
N ARG A 169 1.31 19.10 13.87
CA ARG A 169 2.73 19.40 14.05
C ARG A 169 3.06 19.89 15.47
N ASP A 170 2.17 20.67 16.07
CA ASP A 170 2.36 21.12 17.44
C ASP A 170 2.22 19.96 18.42
N LYS A 171 1.28 19.03 18.16
CA LYS A 171 1.15 17.79 18.93
C LYS A 171 2.37 16.88 18.81
N ALA A 172 2.92 16.70 17.60
CA ALA A 172 4.15 15.93 17.41
C ALA A 172 5.31 16.50 18.22
N LYS A 173 5.46 17.84 18.25
CA LYS A 173 6.48 18.51 19.08
C LYS A 173 6.20 18.34 20.57
N GLU A 174 4.95 18.46 21.01
CA GLU A 174 4.55 18.28 22.42
C GLU A 174 4.90 16.87 22.90
N PHE A 175 4.65 15.84 22.08
CA PHE A 175 4.98 14.44 22.41
C PHE A 175 6.47 14.10 22.17
N GLY A 176 7.23 14.97 21.52
CA GLY A 176 8.65 14.74 21.24
C GLY A 176 8.89 13.64 20.20
N VAL A 177 7.94 13.40 19.29
CA VAL A 177 8.01 12.37 18.26
C VAL A 177 8.16 12.96 16.86
N VAL A 178 8.83 12.20 15.98
CA VAL A 178 8.98 12.58 14.56
C VAL A 178 7.93 11.87 13.72
N ASP A 179 7.51 10.67 14.15
CA ASP A 179 6.51 9.84 13.46
C ASP A 179 5.74 9.02 14.49
N GLY A 180 4.51 8.64 14.18
CA GLY A 180 3.66 7.83 15.03
C GLY A 180 2.18 8.05 14.77
N VAL A 181 1.36 7.34 15.53
CA VAL A 181 -0.10 7.51 15.54
C VAL A 181 -0.54 7.96 16.91
N TRP A 182 -1.01 9.20 17.00
CA TRP A 182 -1.60 9.75 18.23
C TRP A 182 -2.98 9.16 18.45
N VAL A 183 -3.20 8.51 19.60
CA VAL A 183 -4.47 7.92 20.01
C VAL A 183 -5.40 9.02 20.52
N ARG A 184 -6.48 9.29 19.80
CA ARG A 184 -7.49 10.31 20.17
C ARG A 184 -8.71 9.73 20.84
N GLU A 185 -9.04 8.49 20.54
CA GLU A 185 -10.20 7.78 21.07
C GLU A 185 -9.93 6.28 21.04
N ILE A 186 -10.37 5.57 22.06
CA ILE A 186 -10.39 4.11 22.10
C ILE A 186 -11.83 3.67 21.80
N VAL A 187 -11.98 2.77 20.83
CA VAL A 187 -13.28 2.27 20.41
C VAL A 187 -13.64 1.05 21.25
N ASP A 188 -14.83 1.03 21.81
CA ASP A 188 -15.35 -0.13 22.52
C ASP A 188 -15.32 -1.39 21.64
N ASN A 189 -14.99 -2.52 22.26
CA ASN A 189 -14.82 -3.82 21.58
C ASN A 189 -13.62 -3.95 20.64
N GLY A 190 -12.70 -2.97 20.58
CA GLY A 190 -11.39 -3.11 19.95
C GLY A 190 -10.36 -3.74 20.88
N SER A 191 -9.27 -4.30 20.34
CA SER A 191 -8.18 -4.89 21.13
C SER A 191 -7.51 -3.86 22.05
N ALA A 192 -7.49 -2.59 21.68
CA ALA A 192 -6.98 -1.50 22.52
C ALA A 192 -7.77 -1.29 23.81
N ALA A 193 -9.08 -1.57 23.81
CA ALA A 193 -9.92 -1.40 25.01
C ALA A 193 -9.55 -2.36 26.16
N GLY A 194 -8.89 -3.47 25.84
CA GLY A 194 -8.39 -4.44 26.83
C GLY A 194 -6.88 -4.36 27.08
N ALA A 195 -6.19 -3.45 26.41
CA ALA A 195 -4.74 -3.23 26.51
C ALA A 195 -4.42 -1.99 27.36
N ASP A 196 -3.17 -1.82 27.74
CA ASP A 196 -2.70 -0.61 28.46
C ASP A 196 -2.41 0.55 27.48
N ILE A 197 -3.34 0.76 26.53
CA ILE A 197 -3.32 1.89 25.58
C ILE A 197 -4.33 2.92 26.08
N LYS A 198 -3.91 4.19 26.11
CA LYS A 198 -4.71 5.31 26.62
C LYS A 198 -4.87 6.40 25.55
N VAL A 199 -5.89 7.20 25.70
CA VAL A 199 -6.00 8.47 24.96
C VAL A 199 -4.78 9.32 25.29
N ASP A 200 -4.26 10.00 24.29
CA ASP A 200 -3.02 10.79 24.29
C ASP A 200 -1.72 9.96 24.24
N ASP A 201 -1.79 8.63 24.18
CA ASP A 201 -0.62 7.84 23.82
C ASP A 201 -0.24 8.05 22.34
N VAL A 202 1.06 7.86 22.02
CA VAL A 202 1.57 7.83 20.65
C VAL A 202 2.16 6.47 20.34
N ILE A 203 1.55 5.77 19.39
CA ILE A 203 2.07 4.48 18.90
C ILE A 203 3.17 4.78 17.89
N VAL A 204 4.40 4.43 18.22
CA VAL A 204 5.59 4.68 17.37
C VAL A 204 6.08 3.43 16.66
N GLY A 205 5.50 2.26 16.95
CA GLY A 205 5.83 0.99 16.30
C GLY A 205 4.91 -0.13 16.77
N LEU A 206 4.87 -1.19 15.99
CA LEU A 206 4.23 -2.47 16.31
C LEU A 206 5.29 -3.55 16.09
N ASP A 207 5.38 -4.49 17.04
CA ASP A 207 6.28 -5.67 16.98
C ASP A 207 5.64 -6.83 16.20
#